data_f6b4751416e2d648aa4c69048c04e522
#
_entry.id   f6b4751416e2d648aa4c69048c04e522
#
_cell.length_a   1.000
_cell.length_b   1.000
_cell.length_c   1.000
_cell.angle_alpha   90.00
_cell.angle_beta   90.00
_cell.angle_gamma   90.00
#
_symmetry.space_group_name_H-M   'P 1'
#
loop_
_entity.id
_entity.type
_entity.pdbx_description
1 polymer ?
#
loop_
_entity_poly.entity_id
_entity_poly.type
_entity_poly.pdbx_seq_one_letter_code
_entity_poly.pdbx_strand_id
1 'polypeptide(L)'
;MKRLVIILLGFIFYGCKDPKQETRLALADTIESSLKTETLSKWYPQSVDTVYGGFLSTFTFDFKPSGDQEKMIVTQARHTWTNAKLSTRYPDVDYYKTGAKRGFEFLQDVMWDKQQGGFYQLVDRQGNLKGDSTKTAYGNSFGIYALSAYYQSSNDPRALELVKKAFAWLEKNSHDSLQLGYFQHLTRSGAHRTRSIDTPSTSDLGYKDQNSSIHLLEALTELYRVWPDPLVRERLNEMLVLIRDTIVTPKGYLTLFLSPDWKAVSFADSSKEVVLKHHSLDHVSFGHDIETAYLMLEASHVLGLKNDSVTAKIAKRMVDHCIAKGWDASVGGFYDEGYYFKGDADITITHDTKNWWAQAEALNTLLLMADFYPNDKMDYYSKFEMQWKYIDTYLIDHENGDWFSGGLDKQPELKTALKGHIWKSIYHHYRSMTNSMNMLRGKGELHGAVF
;
A
#
# COMPACT_ATOMS: atom_id res chain seq x y z
N MET A 1 6.65 -0.52 79.17
CA MET A 1 6.32 -1.07 77.83
C MET A 1 5.74 0.07 76.98
N LYS A 2 6.57 0.72 76.19
CA LYS A 2 6.12 1.78 75.25
C LYS A 2 5.86 1.14 73.88
N ARG A 3 4.62 1.22 73.38
CA ARG A 3 4.25 0.75 72.04
C ARG A 3 4.60 1.81 71.02
N LEU A 4 5.48 1.45 70.09
CA LEU A 4 5.86 2.28 68.94
C LEU A 4 4.78 2.06 67.84
N VAL A 5 4.05 3.11 67.46
CA VAL A 5 3.14 3.08 66.34
C VAL A 5 3.90 3.56 65.08
N ILE A 6 4.15 2.66 64.13
CA ILE A 6 4.77 3.00 62.85
C ILE A 6 3.62 3.36 61.90
N ILE A 7 3.53 4.65 61.54
CA ILE A 7 2.61 5.14 60.49
C ILE A 7 3.32 4.95 59.15
N LEU A 8 2.86 3.99 58.33
CA LEU A 8 3.27 3.85 56.94
C LEU A 8 2.56 4.91 56.10
N LEU A 9 3.28 5.97 55.70
CA LEU A 9 2.83 6.91 54.69
C LEU A 9 3.01 6.25 53.31
N GLY A 10 1.90 5.77 52.74
CA GLY A 10 1.86 5.31 51.34
C GLY A 10 1.97 6.52 50.38
N PHE A 11 3.10 6.71 49.75
CA PHE A 11 3.25 7.64 48.63
C PHE A 11 2.53 7.05 47.43
N ILE A 12 1.31 7.58 47.11
CA ILE A 12 0.67 7.35 45.84
C ILE A 12 1.44 8.18 44.81
N PHE A 13 2.31 7.54 44.05
CA PHE A 13 2.90 8.14 42.86
C PHE A 13 1.79 8.30 41.82
N TYR A 14 1.16 9.45 41.74
CA TYR A 14 0.49 9.90 40.52
C TYR A 14 1.61 10.15 39.50
N GLY A 15 1.85 9.19 38.62
CA GLY A 15 2.71 9.38 37.47
C GLY A 15 2.08 10.49 36.61
N CYS A 16 2.68 11.67 36.57
CA CYS A 16 2.36 12.68 35.57
C CYS A 16 2.56 12.03 34.20
N LYS A 17 1.50 11.84 33.45
CA LYS A 17 1.60 11.44 32.06
C LYS A 17 2.29 12.56 31.29
N ASP A 18 3.20 12.20 30.38
CA ASP A 18 3.85 13.15 29.48
C ASP A 18 2.75 13.82 28.61
N PRO A 19 2.61 15.17 28.62
CA PRO A 19 1.61 15.86 27.81
C PRO A 19 1.70 15.53 26.31
N LYS A 20 2.89 15.28 25.80
CA LYS A 20 3.09 14.82 24.39
C LYS A 20 2.46 13.45 24.16
N GLN A 21 2.61 12.54 25.11
CA GLN A 21 2.03 11.21 25.01
C GLN A 21 0.48 11.26 25.11
N GLU A 22 -0.09 12.14 25.92
CA GLU A 22 -1.54 12.33 25.98
C GLU A 22 -2.10 12.85 24.66
N THR A 23 -1.42 13.81 24.02
CA THR A 23 -1.80 14.33 22.69
C THR A 23 -1.74 13.22 21.64
N ARG A 24 -0.69 12.40 21.60
CA ARG A 24 -0.57 11.25 20.69
C ARG A 24 -1.71 10.24 20.88
N LEU A 25 -2.06 9.91 22.11
CA LEU A 25 -3.16 8.98 22.41
C LEU A 25 -4.52 9.54 21.98
N ALA A 26 -4.79 10.80 22.25
CA ALA A 26 -6.02 11.47 21.82
C ALA A 26 -6.16 11.47 20.28
N LEU A 27 -5.06 11.72 19.56
CA LEU A 27 -5.06 11.67 18.11
C LEU A 27 -5.28 10.22 17.60
N ALA A 28 -4.69 9.21 18.25
CA ALA A 28 -4.95 7.81 17.92
C ALA A 28 -6.43 7.44 18.09
N ASP A 29 -7.08 7.93 19.14
CA ASP A 29 -8.50 7.69 19.39
C ASP A 29 -9.39 8.41 18.35
N THR A 30 -9.01 9.61 17.92
CA THR A 30 -9.70 10.34 16.83
C THR A 30 -9.60 9.56 15.52
N ILE A 31 -8.41 9.10 15.14
CA ILE A 31 -8.19 8.30 13.91
C ILE A 31 -8.99 6.98 14.00
N GLU A 32 -8.99 6.32 15.16
CA GLU A 32 -9.75 5.08 15.34
C GLU A 32 -11.28 5.30 15.25
N SER A 33 -11.78 6.39 15.80
CA SER A 33 -13.18 6.75 15.69
C SER A 33 -13.59 6.95 14.23
N SER A 34 -12.84 7.76 13.48
CA SER A 34 -13.08 7.99 12.05
C SER A 34 -13.00 6.68 11.25
N LEU A 35 -11.97 5.85 11.48
CA LEU A 35 -11.85 4.55 10.83
C LEU A 35 -13.10 3.68 11.05
N LYS A 36 -13.59 3.60 12.28
CA LYS A 36 -14.75 2.75 12.62
C LYS A 36 -16.06 3.28 12.07
N THR A 37 -16.32 4.58 12.30
CA THR A 37 -17.64 5.17 12.06
C THR A 37 -17.83 5.64 10.62
N GLU A 38 -16.78 6.16 9.99
CA GLU A 38 -16.88 6.76 8.67
C GLU A 38 -16.40 5.83 7.55
N THR A 39 -15.47 4.89 7.86
CA THR A 39 -14.88 4.03 6.83
C THR A 39 -15.38 2.59 6.93
N LEU A 40 -15.06 1.87 8.02
CA LEU A 40 -15.39 0.45 8.16
C LEU A 40 -16.90 0.18 8.10
N SER A 41 -17.71 1.03 8.75
CA SER A 41 -19.17 0.91 8.76
C SER A 41 -19.82 1.04 7.38
N LYS A 42 -19.11 1.65 6.41
CA LYS A 42 -19.57 1.82 5.04
C LYS A 42 -19.17 0.65 4.14
N TRP A 43 -17.96 0.12 4.34
CA TRP A 43 -17.48 -0.97 3.52
C TRP A 43 -18.01 -2.33 3.97
N TYR A 44 -18.14 -2.58 5.27
CA TYR A 44 -18.47 -3.91 5.77
C TYR A 44 -19.71 -3.94 6.67
N PRO A 45 -20.59 -4.94 6.52
CA PRO A 45 -20.45 -6.13 5.65
C PRO A 45 -20.91 -5.93 4.19
N GLN A 46 -21.41 -4.76 3.81
CA GLN A 46 -22.15 -4.54 2.56
C GLN A 46 -21.36 -4.73 1.26
N SER A 47 -20.03 -4.63 1.29
CA SER A 47 -19.19 -4.94 0.13
C SER A 47 -19.06 -6.44 -0.14
N VAL A 48 -19.47 -7.32 0.78
CA VAL A 48 -19.41 -8.76 0.56
C VAL A 48 -20.51 -9.17 -0.43
N ASP A 49 -20.12 -9.73 -1.59
CA ASP A 49 -21.10 -10.27 -2.55
C ASP A 49 -21.62 -11.63 -2.05
N THR A 50 -22.81 -11.60 -1.43
CA THR A 50 -23.44 -12.80 -0.86
C THR A 50 -24.06 -13.71 -1.92
N VAL A 51 -24.16 -13.25 -3.18
CA VAL A 51 -24.77 -14.00 -4.28
C VAL A 51 -23.72 -14.79 -5.07
N TYR A 52 -22.63 -14.11 -5.49
CA TYR A 52 -21.62 -14.69 -6.37
C TYR A 52 -20.25 -14.86 -5.70
N GLY A 53 -20.11 -14.55 -4.40
CA GLY A 53 -18.87 -14.64 -3.67
C GLY A 53 -17.92 -13.47 -3.92
N GLY A 54 -16.84 -13.40 -3.13
CA GLY A 54 -15.93 -12.26 -3.16
C GLY A 54 -16.57 -10.95 -2.72
N PHE A 55 -16.17 -9.85 -3.35
CA PHE A 55 -16.59 -8.50 -2.96
C PHE A 55 -17.13 -7.71 -4.14
N LEU A 56 -18.13 -6.88 -3.88
CA LEU A 56 -18.60 -5.85 -4.78
C LEU A 56 -17.53 -4.77 -4.94
N SER A 57 -17.37 -4.23 -6.14
CA SER A 57 -16.31 -3.29 -6.48
C SER A 57 -16.79 -1.84 -6.56
N THR A 58 -18.00 -1.62 -7.13
CA THR A 58 -18.45 -0.29 -7.51
C THR A 58 -19.57 0.22 -6.61
N PHE A 59 -19.30 1.38 -5.99
CA PHE A 59 -20.24 2.06 -5.10
C PHE A 59 -20.36 3.53 -5.50
N THR A 60 -21.58 4.04 -5.50
CA THR A 60 -21.87 5.47 -5.71
C THR A 60 -21.34 6.31 -4.56
N PHE A 61 -21.38 7.64 -4.69
CA PHE A 61 -20.95 8.57 -3.66
C PHE A 61 -21.69 8.39 -2.31
N ASP A 62 -22.95 7.92 -2.35
CA ASP A 62 -23.79 7.62 -1.19
C ASP A 62 -23.75 6.13 -0.80
N PHE A 63 -22.71 5.42 -1.21
CA PHE A 63 -22.40 4.03 -0.88
C PHE A 63 -23.43 2.98 -1.31
N LYS A 64 -24.12 3.19 -2.42
CA LYS A 64 -25.00 2.17 -3.02
C LYS A 64 -24.25 1.38 -4.10
N PRO A 65 -24.37 0.04 -4.14
CA PRO A 65 -23.80 -0.75 -5.22
C PRO A 65 -24.34 -0.29 -6.58
N SER A 66 -23.47 -0.14 -7.58
CA SER A 66 -23.85 0.31 -8.92
C SER A 66 -22.98 -0.31 -10.01
N GLY A 67 -23.42 -0.25 -11.27
CA GLY A 67 -22.68 -0.78 -12.42
C GLY A 67 -22.54 -2.30 -12.43
N ASP A 68 -21.65 -2.80 -13.30
CA ASP A 68 -21.54 -4.23 -13.62
C ASP A 68 -20.85 -5.06 -12.53
N GLN A 69 -20.26 -4.43 -11.52
CA GLN A 69 -19.59 -5.12 -10.41
C GLN A 69 -18.48 -6.09 -10.87
N GLU A 70 -17.71 -5.71 -11.87
CA GLU A 70 -16.53 -6.48 -12.27
C GLU A 70 -15.56 -6.66 -11.10
N LYS A 71 -14.92 -7.81 -11.05
CA LYS A 71 -14.03 -8.20 -9.94
C LYS A 71 -12.63 -8.38 -10.45
N MET A 72 -11.73 -7.46 -10.04
CA MET A 72 -10.31 -7.51 -10.35
C MET A 72 -9.55 -8.16 -9.21
N ILE A 73 -8.55 -8.99 -9.54
CA ILE A 73 -7.72 -9.71 -8.56
C ILE A 73 -7.20 -8.78 -7.44
N VAL A 74 -6.73 -7.59 -7.81
CA VAL A 74 -6.15 -6.64 -6.84
C VAL A 74 -7.17 -6.20 -5.80
N THR A 75 -8.37 -5.78 -6.23
CA THR A 75 -9.42 -5.33 -5.31
C THR A 75 -9.96 -6.47 -4.46
N GLN A 76 -10.16 -7.66 -5.06
CA GLN A 76 -10.59 -8.85 -4.32
C GLN A 76 -9.56 -9.25 -3.25
N ALA A 77 -8.29 -9.24 -3.61
CA ALA A 77 -7.19 -9.51 -2.69
C ALA A 77 -7.09 -8.47 -1.56
N ARG A 78 -7.19 -7.17 -1.91
CA ARG A 78 -7.16 -6.08 -0.92
C ARG A 78 -8.30 -6.17 0.10
N HIS A 79 -9.52 -6.50 -0.34
CA HIS A 79 -10.63 -6.76 0.59
C HIS A 79 -10.41 -8.01 1.44
N THR A 80 -9.87 -9.08 0.86
CA THR A 80 -9.56 -10.33 1.60
C THR A 80 -8.52 -10.06 2.68
N TRP A 81 -7.42 -9.38 2.35
CA TRP A 81 -6.38 -8.96 3.28
C TRP A 81 -6.96 -8.09 4.40
N THR A 82 -7.73 -7.06 4.06
CA THR A 82 -8.34 -6.16 5.04
C THR A 82 -9.22 -6.90 6.03
N ASN A 83 -10.11 -7.80 5.54
CA ASN A 83 -10.97 -8.60 6.42
C ASN A 83 -10.16 -9.57 7.29
N ALA A 84 -9.08 -10.15 6.77
CA ALA A 84 -8.19 -11.01 7.56
C ALA A 84 -7.53 -10.22 8.70
N LYS A 85 -6.98 -9.03 8.43
CA LYS A 85 -6.40 -8.17 9.47
C LYS A 85 -7.45 -7.65 10.46
N LEU A 86 -8.65 -7.30 9.99
CA LEU A 86 -9.78 -6.90 10.85
C LEU A 86 -10.26 -8.04 11.75
N SER A 87 -10.31 -9.28 11.26
CA SER A 87 -10.71 -10.43 12.07
C SER A 87 -9.77 -10.71 13.24
N THR A 88 -8.49 -10.37 13.09
CA THR A 88 -7.51 -10.44 14.18
C THR A 88 -7.63 -9.25 15.14
N ARG A 89 -7.88 -8.04 14.60
CA ARG A 89 -7.98 -6.82 15.40
C ARG A 89 -9.28 -6.74 16.19
N TYR A 90 -10.38 -7.21 15.62
CA TYR A 90 -11.73 -7.19 16.22
C TYR A 90 -12.32 -8.61 16.22
N PRO A 91 -11.80 -9.52 17.06
CA PRO A 91 -12.14 -10.94 17.01
C PRO A 91 -13.61 -11.25 17.33
N ASP A 92 -14.28 -10.32 18.02
CA ASP A 92 -15.70 -10.44 18.40
C ASP A 92 -16.66 -10.02 17.27
N VAL A 93 -16.14 -9.59 16.11
CA VAL A 93 -16.93 -9.15 14.96
C VAL A 93 -16.92 -10.22 13.86
N ASP A 94 -17.89 -11.12 13.91
CA ASP A 94 -17.94 -12.33 13.05
C ASP A 94 -17.95 -12.05 11.54
N TYR A 95 -18.52 -10.95 11.09
CA TYR A 95 -18.58 -10.66 9.66
C TYR A 95 -17.20 -10.40 9.05
N TYR A 96 -16.18 -10.00 9.80
CA TYR A 96 -14.80 -9.91 9.29
C TYR A 96 -14.21 -11.29 9.01
N LYS A 97 -14.40 -12.26 9.90
CA LYS A 97 -13.98 -13.66 9.65
C LYS A 97 -14.69 -14.24 8.44
N THR A 98 -15.99 -13.99 8.34
CA THR A 98 -16.82 -14.43 7.22
C THR A 98 -16.37 -13.76 5.92
N GLY A 99 -16.09 -12.47 5.94
CA GLY A 99 -15.57 -11.72 4.78
C GLY A 99 -14.22 -12.24 4.31
N ALA A 100 -13.27 -12.46 5.23
CA ALA A 100 -11.96 -13.02 4.93
C ALA A 100 -12.07 -14.42 4.29
N LYS A 101 -12.93 -15.29 4.86
CA LYS A 101 -13.18 -16.63 4.31
C LYS A 101 -13.79 -16.58 2.91
N ARG A 102 -14.83 -15.76 2.69
CA ARG A 102 -15.46 -15.61 1.38
C ARG A 102 -14.50 -15.04 0.33
N GLY A 103 -13.64 -14.12 0.73
CA GLY A 103 -12.58 -13.60 -0.12
C GLY A 103 -11.58 -14.70 -0.52
N PHE A 104 -11.10 -15.48 0.45
CA PHE A 104 -10.24 -16.62 0.19
C PHE A 104 -10.87 -17.64 -0.76
N GLU A 105 -12.12 -18.04 -0.49
CA GLU A 105 -12.85 -18.99 -1.34
C GLU A 105 -12.99 -18.45 -2.77
N PHE A 106 -13.28 -17.15 -2.94
CA PHE A 106 -13.35 -16.54 -4.26
C PHE A 106 -11.99 -16.52 -4.98
N LEU A 107 -10.91 -16.20 -4.27
CA LEU A 107 -9.56 -16.26 -4.83
C LEU A 107 -9.20 -17.67 -5.28
N GLN A 108 -9.52 -18.69 -4.46
CA GLN A 108 -9.22 -20.09 -4.71
C GLN A 108 -10.06 -20.69 -5.84
N ASP A 109 -11.38 -20.41 -5.84
CA ASP A 109 -12.33 -21.15 -6.68
C ASP A 109 -12.62 -20.46 -8.00
N VAL A 110 -12.48 -19.12 -8.06
CA VAL A 110 -12.82 -18.29 -9.21
C VAL A 110 -11.59 -17.65 -9.83
N MET A 111 -10.76 -16.93 -9.02
CA MET A 111 -9.66 -16.16 -9.58
C MET A 111 -8.43 -17.02 -9.92
N TRP A 112 -8.22 -18.14 -9.25
CA TRP A 112 -7.11 -19.05 -9.54
C TRP A 112 -7.37 -19.89 -10.81
N ASP A 113 -6.48 -19.81 -11.79
CA ASP A 113 -6.55 -20.64 -13.00
C ASP A 113 -6.14 -22.08 -12.68
N LYS A 114 -7.13 -22.97 -12.52
CA LYS A 114 -6.91 -24.38 -12.16
C LYS A 114 -6.18 -25.20 -13.24
N GLN A 115 -6.09 -24.69 -14.49
CA GLN A 115 -5.43 -25.37 -15.61
C GLN A 115 -3.99 -24.89 -15.80
N GLN A 116 -3.73 -23.58 -15.73
CA GLN A 116 -2.44 -22.99 -16.06
C GLN A 116 -1.73 -22.39 -14.83
N GLY A 117 -2.40 -22.34 -13.67
CA GLY A 117 -1.89 -21.65 -12.49
C GLY A 117 -1.87 -20.13 -12.66
N GLY A 118 -1.57 -19.41 -11.56
CA GLY A 118 -1.65 -17.96 -11.50
C GLY A 118 -3.09 -17.44 -11.46
N PHE A 119 -3.24 -16.18 -11.04
CA PHE A 119 -4.55 -15.55 -10.93
C PHE A 119 -4.93 -14.83 -12.21
N TYR A 120 -6.21 -14.95 -12.60
CA TYR A 120 -6.80 -14.12 -13.63
C TYR A 120 -6.83 -12.66 -13.20
N GLN A 121 -6.70 -11.74 -14.17
CA GLN A 121 -6.71 -10.30 -13.89
C GLN A 121 -8.11 -9.79 -13.58
N LEU A 122 -9.12 -10.20 -14.36
CA LEU A 122 -10.47 -9.65 -14.31
C LEU A 122 -11.52 -10.73 -14.62
N VAL A 123 -12.57 -10.74 -13.82
CA VAL A 123 -13.79 -11.53 -14.06
C VAL A 123 -15.02 -10.64 -13.95
N ASP A 124 -16.14 -11.05 -14.54
CA ASP A 124 -17.42 -10.39 -14.28
C ASP A 124 -17.91 -10.69 -12.84
N ARG A 125 -19.05 -10.13 -12.48
CA ARG A 125 -19.64 -10.35 -11.15
C ARG A 125 -19.89 -11.83 -10.85
N GLN A 126 -20.28 -12.61 -11.86
CA GLN A 126 -20.59 -14.04 -11.77
C GLN A 126 -19.33 -14.92 -11.69
N GLY A 127 -18.16 -14.37 -11.99
CA GLY A 127 -16.88 -15.10 -11.99
C GLY A 127 -16.46 -15.60 -13.38
N ASN A 128 -17.12 -15.18 -14.45
CA ASN A 128 -16.68 -15.51 -15.80
C ASN A 128 -15.50 -14.63 -16.21
N LEU A 129 -14.51 -15.22 -16.87
CA LEU A 129 -13.30 -14.52 -17.32
C LEU A 129 -13.67 -13.37 -18.28
N LYS A 130 -13.07 -12.19 -18.02
CA LYS A 130 -13.14 -11.04 -18.91
C LYS A 130 -11.78 -10.70 -19.50
N GLY A 131 -11.79 -10.12 -20.71
CA GLY A 131 -10.58 -9.72 -21.41
C GLY A 131 -9.81 -10.87 -22.04
N ASP A 132 -8.51 -10.64 -22.27
CA ASP A 132 -7.63 -11.54 -23.02
C ASP A 132 -6.93 -12.60 -22.14
N SER A 133 -7.40 -12.83 -20.95
CA SER A 133 -6.80 -13.75 -19.96
C SER A 133 -5.36 -13.44 -19.55
N THR A 134 -4.85 -12.23 -19.79
CA THR A 134 -3.55 -11.77 -19.33
C THR A 134 -3.43 -11.94 -17.82
N LYS A 135 -2.25 -12.35 -17.37
CA LYS A 135 -1.86 -12.39 -15.96
C LYS A 135 -0.73 -11.40 -15.73
N THR A 136 -0.65 -10.86 -14.53
CA THR A 136 0.37 -9.88 -14.18
C THR A 136 1.10 -10.30 -12.91
N ALA A 137 2.39 -9.96 -12.80
CA ALA A 137 3.13 -10.12 -11.56
C ALA A 137 2.46 -9.33 -10.42
N TYR A 138 2.01 -8.11 -10.70
CA TYR A 138 1.25 -7.25 -9.78
C TYR A 138 -0.01 -7.92 -9.26
N GLY A 139 -0.87 -8.47 -10.13
CA GLY A 139 -2.10 -9.15 -9.69
C GLY A 139 -1.81 -10.41 -8.87
N ASN A 140 -0.80 -11.18 -9.27
CA ASN A 140 -0.39 -12.38 -8.53
C ASN A 140 0.27 -12.05 -7.19
N SER A 141 1.02 -10.94 -7.07
CA SER A 141 1.56 -10.47 -5.78
C SER A 141 0.43 -10.17 -4.79
N PHE A 142 -0.63 -9.46 -5.21
CA PHE A 142 -1.79 -9.23 -4.35
C PHE A 142 -2.52 -10.51 -3.94
N GLY A 143 -2.60 -11.50 -4.83
CA GLY A 143 -3.11 -12.83 -4.48
C GLY A 143 -2.29 -13.48 -3.36
N ILE A 144 -0.95 -13.46 -3.47
CA ILE A 144 -0.03 -13.95 -2.44
C ILE A 144 -0.20 -13.18 -1.13
N TYR A 145 -0.26 -11.85 -1.20
CA TYR A 145 -0.44 -10.97 -0.05
C TYR A 145 -1.71 -11.29 0.75
N ALA A 146 -2.83 -11.40 0.05
CA ALA A 146 -4.12 -11.71 0.68
C ALA A 146 -4.18 -13.12 1.29
N LEU A 147 -3.65 -14.12 0.58
CA LEU A 147 -3.62 -15.50 1.06
C LEU A 147 -2.73 -15.66 2.29
N SER A 148 -1.59 -14.95 2.34
CA SER A 148 -0.69 -14.93 3.49
C SER A 148 -1.39 -14.36 4.72
N ALA A 149 -2.06 -13.22 4.59
CA ALA A 149 -2.82 -12.62 5.68
C ALA A 149 -4.01 -13.49 6.13
N TYR A 150 -4.72 -14.09 5.17
CA TYR A 150 -5.80 -15.01 5.52
C TYR A 150 -5.30 -16.25 6.25
N TYR A 151 -4.19 -16.85 5.81
CA TYR A 151 -3.57 -17.95 6.55
C TYR A 151 -3.16 -17.52 7.96
N GLN A 152 -2.53 -16.36 8.12
CA GLN A 152 -2.14 -15.82 9.42
C GLN A 152 -3.32 -15.70 10.40
N SER A 153 -4.49 -15.26 9.90
CA SER A 153 -5.66 -15.04 10.74
C SER A 153 -6.52 -16.28 11.00
N SER A 154 -6.50 -17.26 10.08
CA SER A 154 -7.41 -18.42 10.10
C SER A 154 -6.74 -19.74 10.42
N ASN A 155 -5.43 -19.86 10.17
CA ASN A 155 -4.68 -21.13 10.14
C ASN A 155 -5.26 -22.15 9.14
N ASP A 156 -5.99 -21.73 8.10
CA ASP A 156 -6.55 -22.61 7.08
C ASP A 156 -5.43 -23.15 6.18
N PRO A 157 -5.11 -24.46 6.22
CA PRO A 157 -4.00 -25.02 5.46
C PRO A 157 -4.18 -24.88 3.94
N ARG A 158 -5.42 -24.77 3.45
CA ARG A 158 -5.71 -24.57 2.02
C ARG A 158 -5.13 -23.25 1.51
N ALA A 159 -5.15 -22.19 2.36
CA ALA A 159 -4.56 -20.90 2.02
C ALA A 159 -3.04 -20.99 1.89
N LEU A 160 -2.36 -21.67 2.81
CA LEU A 160 -0.92 -21.91 2.73
C LEU A 160 -0.54 -22.74 1.49
N GLU A 161 -1.30 -23.77 1.16
CA GLU A 161 -1.09 -24.55 -0.05
C GLU A 161 -1.26 -23.73 -1.33
N LEU A 162 -2.29 -22.86 -1.38
CA LEU A 162 -2.54 -22.03 -2.55
C LEU A 162 -1.47 -20.93 -2.69
N VAL A 163 -1.03 -20.31 -1.60
CA VAL A 163 -0.01 -19.27 -1.66
C VAL A 163 1.35 -19.84 -2.11
N LYS A 164 1.70 -21.06 -1.67
CA LYS A 164 2.90 -21.76 -2.17
C LYS A 164 2.82 -22.04 -3.67
N LYS A 165 1.65 -22.46 -4.17
CA LYS A 165 1.42 -22.64 -5.61
C LYS A 165 1.51 -21.32 -6.39
N ALA A 166 0.97 -20.24 -5.84
CA ALA A 166 1.03 -18.92 -6.47
C ALA A 166 2.47 -18.38 -6.54
N PHE A 167 3.23 -18.53 -5.46
CA PHE A 167 4.65 -18.20 -5.43
C PHE A 167 5.46 -19.04 -6.43
N ALA A 168 5.29 -20.36 -6.43
CA ALA A 168 5.97 -21.23 -7.38
C ALA A 168 5.61 -20.92 -8.85
N TRP A 169 4.37 -20.45 -9.11
CA TRP A 169 3.96 -20.03 -10.44
C TRP A 169 4.68 -18.74 -10.87
N LEU A 170 4.83 -17.75 -9.98
CA LEU A 170 5.61 -16.53 -10.24
C LEU A 170 7.08 -16.85 -10.48
N GLU A 171 7.70 -17.68 -9.64
CA GLU A 171 9.10 -18.12 -9.81
C GLU A 171 9.33 -18.75 -11.18
N LYS A 172 8.43 -19.62 -11.59
CA LYS A 172 8.56 -20.34 -12.88
C LYS A 172 8.37 -19.44 -14.09
N ASN A 173 7.42 -18.49 -14.03
CA ASN A 173 6.91 -17.81 -15.23
C ASN A 173 7.27 -16.33 -15.31
N SER A 174 7.54 -15.68 -14.19
CA SER A 174 7.75 -14.25 -14.11
C SER A 174 9.15 -13.86 -13.63
N HIS A 175 9.79 -14.66 -12.77
CA HIS A 175 11.12 -14.36 -12.24
C HIS A 175 12.18 -14.42 -13.35
N ASP A 176 13.03 -13.40 -13.42
CA ASP A 176 14.17 -13.32 -14.33
C ASP A 176 15.43 -13.82 -13.64
N SER A 177 15.82 -15.05 -13.92
CA SER A 177 17.01 -15.67 -13.31
C SER A 177 18.35 -15.08 -13.81
N LEU A 178 18.36 -14.29 -14.89
CA LEU A 178 19.56 -13.69 -15.46
C LEU A 178 19.80 -12.28 -14.96
N GLN A 179 18.76 -11.44 -14.97
CA GLN A 179 18.83 -10.03 -14.60
C GLN A 179 18.13 -9.74 -13.26
N LEU A 180 17.55 -10.76 -12.62
CA LEU A 180 16.79 -10.69 -11.39
C LEU A 180 15.48 -9.89 -11.52
N GLY A 181 14.64 -9.92 -10.48
CA GLY A 181 13.31 -9.31 -10.48
C GLY A 181 12.31 -10.07 -11.35
N TYR A 182 11.19 -9.45 -11.67
CA TYR A 182 10.05 -10.12 -12.27
C TYR A 182 9.53 -9.37 -13.49
N PHE A 183 9.13 -10.11 -14.53
CA PHE A 183 8.42 -9.56 -15.68
C PHE A 183 6.95 -9.33 -15.33
N GLN A 184 6.43 -8.14 -15.67
CA GLN A 184 5.08 -7.72 -15.28
C GLN A 184 3.99 -8.46 -16.06
N HIS A 185 4.09 -8.54 -17.38
CA HIS A 185 2.99 -8.99 -18.24
C HIS A 185 3.23 -10.39 -18.77
N LEU A 186 2.25 -11.26 -18.56
CA LEU A 186 2.28 -12.66 -18.91
C LEU A 186 1.00 -13.05 -19.66
N THR A 187 1.12 -13.98 -20.59
CA THR A 187 -0.04 -14.66 -21.18
C THR A 187 -0.70 -15.56 -20.12
N ARG A 188 -1.86 -16.10 -20.43
CA ARG A 188 -2.52 -17.08 -19.55
C ARG A 188 -1.62 -18.27 -19.19
N SER A 189 -0.82 -18.74 -20.17
CA SER A 189 0.11 -19.87 -19.97
C SER A 189 1.41 -19.51 -19.24
N GLY A 190 1.66 -18.22 -18.98
CA GLY A 190 2.85 -17.75 -18.29
C GLY A 190 3.99 -17.28 -19.21
N ALA A 191 3.80 -17.22 -20.54
CA ALA A 191 4.79 -16.63 -21.43
C ALA A 191 4.85 -15.10 -21.26
N HIS A 192 6.04 -14.50 -21.35
CA HIS A 192 6.23 -13.07 -21.25
C HIS A 192 5.51 -12.32 -22.37
N ARG A 193 4.90 -11.18 -22.05
CA ARG A 193 4.33 -10.25 -23.02
C ARG A 193 5.09 -8.94 -22.98
N THR A 194 5.38 -8.42 -24.17
CA THR A 194 6.01 -7.12 -24.34
C THR A 194 5.12 -6.22 -25.17
N ARG A 195 5.17 -4.91 -24.93
CA ARG A 195 4.48 -3.91 -25.74
C ARG A 195 5.46 -2.90 -26.30
N SER A 196 5.05 -2.25 -27.37
CA SER A 196 5.84 -1.16 -27.96
C SER A 196 5.83 0.05 -27.06
N ILE A 197 6.96 0.75 -27.00
CA ILE A 197 7.10 2.04 -26.29
C ILE A 197 6.15 3.11 -26.86
N ASP A 198 5.69 2.95 -28.09
CA ASP A 198 4.73 3.85 -28.74
C ASP A 198 3.27 3.61 -28.31
N THR A 199 3.03 2.60 -27.49
CA THR A 199 1.72 2.34 -26.91
C THR A 199 1.74 2.80 -25.44
N PRO A 200 1.45 4.08 -25.14
CA PRO A 200 1.57 4.61 -23.80
C PRO A 200 0.46 4.09 -22.90
N SER A 201 0.83 3.18 -22.04
CA SER A 201 0.01 2.78 -20.89
C SER A 201 0.95 2.48 -19.74
N THR A 202 0.69 3.05 -18.60
CA THR A 202 1.49 2.88 -17.40
C THR A 202 1.54 1.43 -16.90
N SER A 203 0.53 0.61 -17.26
CA SER A 203 0.47 -0.80 -16.86
C SER A 203 0.94 -1.77 -17.94
N ASP A 204 1.12 -1.31 -19.18
CA ASP A 204 1.23 -2.19 -20.35
C ASP A 204 2.57 -2.11 -21.06
N LEU A 205 3.44 -1.22 -20.60
CA LEU A 205 4.68 -0.98 -21.26
C LEU A 205 5.68 -1.99 -20.83
N GLY A 206 5.98 -2.86 -21.06
CA GLY A 206 7.20 -3.28 -20.73
C GLY A 206 7.46 -4.53 -20.03
N TYR A 207 8.60 -4.54 -19.59
CA TYR A 207 9.24 -5.73 -19.13
C TYR A 207 9.25 -5.78 -17.62
N LYS A 208 9.69 -4.70 -17.01
CA LYS A 208 9.79 -4.52 -15.55
C LYS A 208 9.34 -3.11 -15.18
N ASP A 209 8.70 -2.96 -14.05
CA ASP A 209 8.19 -1.68 -13.58
C ASP A 209 8.28 -1.57 -12.05
N GLN A 210 8.30 -0.33 -11.57
CA GLN A 210 8.37 -0.05 -10.14
C GLN A 210 7.14 -0.57 -9.40
N ASN A 211 5.92 -0.43 -9.98
CA ASN A 211 4.68 -0.73 -9.30
C ASN A 211 4.55 -2.23 -8.99
N SER A 212 4.83 -3.11 -9.96
CA SER A 212 4.88 -4.54 -9.69
C SER A 212 6.01 -4.90 -8.72
N SER A 213 7.16 -4.23 -8.82
CA SER A 213 8.32 -4.51 -7.95
C SER A 213 8.06 -4.18 -6.49
N ILE A 214 7.46 -3.02 -6.18
CA ILE A 214 7.17 -2.64 -4.78
C ILE A 214 6.08 -3.52 -4.16
N HIS A 215 5.07 -3.93 -4.94
CA HIS A 215 4.02 -4.81 -4.42
C HIS A 215 4.43 -6.28 -4.38
N LEU A 216 5.43 -6.71 -5.15
CA LEU A 216 6.12 -7.98 -4.93
C LEU A 216 6.92 -7.95 -3.63
N LEU A 217 7.64 -6.86 -3.34
CA LEU A 217 8.32 -6.66 -2.04
C LEU A 217 7.31 -6.79 -0.89
N GLU A 218 6.18 -6.10 -0.98
CA GLU A 218 5.11 -6.13 0.01
C GLU A 218 4.54 -7.54 0.21
N ALA A 219 4.23 -8.23 -0.89
CA ALA A 219 3.68 -9.57 -0.87
C ALA A 219 4.65 -10.61 -0.31
N LEU A 220 5.93 -10.53 -0.69
CA LEU A 220 6.98 -11.42 -0.18
C LEU A 220 7.27 -11.14 1.30
N THR A 221 7.14 -9.90 1.76
CA THR A 221 7.23 -9.54 3.17
C THR A 221 6.15 -10.24 3.99
N GLU A 222 4.88 -10.15 3.56
CA GLU A 222 3.76 -10.83 4.24
C GLU A 222 3.87 -12.36 4.14
N LEU A 223 4.33 -12.89 3.00
CA LEU A 223 4.54 -14.33 2.80
C LEU A 223 5.64 -14.87 3.72
N TYR A 224 6.77 -14.17 3.83
CA TYR A 224 7.88 -14.61 4.65
C TYR A 224 7.53 -14.66 6.15
N ARG A 225 6.61 -13.81 6.62
CA ARG A 225 6.08 -13.85 8.01
C ARG A 225 5.40 -15.17 8.34
N VAL A 226 4.70 -15.76 7.37
CA VAL A 226 3.88 -16.96 7.59
C VAL A 226 4.52 -18.25 7.06
N TRP A 227 5.46 -18.10 6.14
CA TRP A 227 6.23 -19.20 5.56
C TRP A 227 7.68 -18.77 5.35
N PRO A 228 8.53 -18.90 6.40
CA PRO A 228 9.94 -18.46 6.37
C PRO A 228 10.82 -19.46 5.59
N ASP A 229 10.48 -19.68 4.33
CA ASP A 229 11.22 -20.52 3.39
C ASP A 229 12.49 -19.81 2.90
N PRO A 230 13.62 -20.53 2.72
CA PRO A 230 14.87 -19.94 2.24
C PRO A 230 14.75 -19.22 0.89
N LEU A 231 13.96 -19.75 -0.06
CA LEU A 231 13.77 -19.12 -1.37
C LEU A 231 12.92 -17.84 -1.26
N VAL A 232 11.87 -17.86 -0.43
CA VAL A 232 11.08 -16.63 -0.15
C VAL A 232 11.96 -15.55 0.46
N ARG A 233 12.85 -15.93 1.41
CA ARG A 233 13.82 -15.00 1.99
C ARG A 233 14.77 -14.42 0.94
N GLU A 234 15.29 -15.27 0.06
CA GLU A 234 16.16 -14.85 -1.03
C GLU A 234 15.47 -13.83 -1.94
N ARG A 235 14.25 -14.12 -2.39
CA ARG A 235 13.47 -13.23 -3.27
C ARG A 235 13.06 -11.93 -2.59
N LEU A 236 12.70 -11.98 -1.31
CA LEU A 236 12.41 -10.78 -0.53
C LEU A 236 13.65 -9.87 -0.44
N ASN A 237 14.81 -10.44 -0.15
CA ASN A 237 16.07 -9.68 -0.12
C ASN A 237 16.46 -9.16 -1.52
N GLU A 238 16.27 -9.95 -2.57
CA GLU A 238 16.51 -9.55 -3.96
C GLU A 238 15.67 -8.31 -4.33
N MET A 239 14.37 -8.36 -4.05
CA MET A 239 13.48 -7.24 -4.34
C MET A 239 13.83 -6.00 -3.53
N LEU A 240 14.18 -6.14 -2.24
CA LEU A 240 14.64 -5.02 -1.43
C LEU A 240 15.87 -4.35 -2.03
N VAL A 241 16.87 -5.14 -2.43
CA VAL A 241 18.12 -4.63 -3.01
C VAL A 241 17.88 -3.99 -4.39
N LEU A 242 17.09 -4.62 -5.25
CA LEU A 242 16.76 -4.07 -6.57
C LEU A 242 16.02 -2.73 -6.48
N ILE A 243 15.01 -2.64 -5.61
CA ILE A 243 14.27 -1.39 -5.44
C ILE A 243 15.20 -0.31 -4.89
N ARG A 244 15.91 -0.62 -3.82
CA ARG A 244 16.79 0.31 -3.11
C ARG A 244 17.95 0.84 -3.96
N ASP A 245 18.61 -0.04 -4.72
CA ASP A 245 19.90 0.26 -5.35
C ASP A 245 19.79 0.49 -6.87
N THR A 246 18.66 0.11 -7.49
CA THR A 246 18.47 0.19 -8.95
C THR A 246 17.26 1.04 -9.36
N ILE A 247 16.11 0.81 -8.72
CA ILE A 247 14.87 1.52 -9.09
C ILE A 247 14.83 2.92 -8.49
N VAL A 248 15.31 3.09 -7.25
CA VAL A 248 15.40 4.41 -6.60
C VAL A 248 16.54 5.21 -7.22
N THR A 249 16.22 6.37 -7.77
CA THR A 249 17.23 7.28 -8.36
C THR A 249 18.12 7.93 -7.29
N PRO A 250 19.29 8.47 -7.66
CA PRO A 250 20.12 9.24 -6.73
C PRO A 250 19.44 10.46 -6.11
N LYS A 251 18.40 11.02 -6.77
CA LYS A 251 17.60 12.13 -6.24
C LYS A 251 16.57 11.69 -5.18
N GLY A 252 16.20 10.41 -5.12
CA GLY A 252 15.26 9.87 -4.15
C GLY A 252 13.83 9.69 -4.67
N TYR A 253 13.64 9.50 -5.96
CA TYR A 253 12.37 9.09 -6.55
C TYR A 253 12.54 7.82 -7.38
N LEU A 254 11.46 7.14 -7.71
CA LEU A 254 11.47 5.87 -8.43
C LEU A 254 11.55 6.07 -9.94
N THR A 255 12.32 5.23 -10.63
CA THR A 255 12.19 5.01 -12.07
C THR A 255 10.95 4.14 -12.31
N LEU A 256 9.99 4.60 -13.13
CA LEU A 256 8.71 3.92 -13.27
C LEU A 256 8.78 2.66 -14.13
N PHE A 257 9.43 2.73 -15.29
CA PHE A 257 9.54 1.60 -16.24
C PHE A 257 10.98 1.35 -16.62
N LEU A 258 11.33 0.07 -16.78
CA LEU A 258 12.68 -0.40 -17.01
C LEU A 258 12.69 -1.52 -18.06
N SER A 259 13.76 -1.57 -18.86
CA SER A 259 14.03 -2.71 -19.73
C SER A 259 14.36 -3.98 -18.93
N PRO A 260 14.43 -5.17 -19.55
CA PRO A 260 14.81 -6.40 -18.86
C PRO A 260 16.15 -6.32 -18.12
N ASP A 261 17.10 -5.54 -18.63
CA ASP A 261 18.43 -5.29 -18.05
C ASP A 261 18.47 -4.03 -17.13
N TRP A 262 17.32 -3.62 -16.62
CA TRP A 262 17.14 -2.53 -15.67
C TRP A 262 17.54 -1.13 -16.15
N LYS A 263 17.59 -0.88 -17.46
CA LYS A 263 17.77 0.46 -18.00
C LYS A 263 16.45 1.23 -17.95
N ALA A 264 16.51 2.46 -17.47
CA ALA A 264 15.33 3.33 -17.37
C ALA A 264 14.71 3.61 -18.75
N VAL A 265 13.40 3.52 -18.84
CA VAL A 265 12.64 4.16 -19.93
C VAL A 265 12.53 5.64 -19.55
N SER A 266 13.06 6.53 -20.38
CA SER A 266 13.04 7.96 -20.09
C SER A 266 12.95 8.80 -21.34
N PHE A 267 12.19 9.87 -21.27
CA PHE A 267 12.04 10.91 -22.29
C PHE A 267 12.63 12.26 -21.84
N ALA A 268 13.30 12.31 -20.69
CA ALA A 268 13.80 13.54 -20.07
C ALA A 268 14.74 14.35 -20.97
N ASP A 269 15.45 13.70 -21.92
CA ASP A 269 16.32 14.37 -22.88
C ASP A 269 15.62 14.84 -24.17
N SER A 270 14.34 14.53 -24.32
CA SER A 270 13.52 14.89 -25.47
C SER A 270 12.96 16.31 -25.37
N SER A 271 12.26 16.76 -26.43
CA SER A 271 11.53 18.03 -26.36
C SER A 271 10.38 17.96 -25.35
N LYS A 272 9.98 19.11 -24.78
CA LYS A 272 8.87 19.19 -23.81
C LYS A 272 7.57 18.58 -24.35
N GLU A 273 7.31 18.72 -25.65
CA GLU A 273 6.14 18.11 -26.31
C GLU A 273 6.19 16.58 -26.26
N VAL A 274 7.33 15.97 -26.56
CA VAL A 274 7.53 14.52 -26.49
C VAL A 274 7.43 14.04 -25.05
N VAL A 275 8.03 14.76 -24.11
CA VAL A 275 7.90 14.44 -22.67
C VAL A 275 6.43 14.44 -22.25
N LEU A 276 5.67 15.49 -22.56
CA LEU A 276 4.25 15.58 -22.17
C LEU A 276 3.39 14.49 -22.80
N LYS A 277 3.74 14.01 -24.00
CA LYS A 277 3.08 12.87 -24.63
C LYS A 277 3.32 11.56 -23.90
N HIS A 278 4.48 11.39 -23.31
CA HIS A 278 4.94 10.13 -22.68
C HIS A 278 5.16 10.26 -21.15
N HIS A 279 4.78 11.36 -20.50
CA HIS A 279 5.08 11.66 -19.11
C HIS A 279 4.63 10.56 -18.14
N SER A 280 3.57 9.85 -18.47
CA SER A 280 3.07 8.72 -17.66
C SER A 280 4.07 7.56 -17.53
N LEU A 281 5.12 7.54 -18.34
CA LEU A 281 6.14 6.48 -18.35
C LEU A 281 7.36 6.79 -17.49
N ASP A 282 7.62 8.07 -17.19
CA ASP A 282 8.84 8.49 -16.50
C ASP A 282 8.68 9.75 -15.61
N HIS A 283 7.44 10.06 -15.20
CA HIS A 283 7.19 11.13 -14.23
C HIS A 283 7.68 10.75 -12.82
N VAL A 284 7.79 11.73 -11.94
CA VAL A 284 7.96 11.53 -10.50
C VAL A 284 6.59 11.29 -9.88
N SER A 285 6.37 10.14 -9.27
CA SER A 285 5.14 9.79 -8.56
C SER A 285 5.35 9.87 -7.06
N PHE A 286 5.00 11.00 -6.45
CA PHE A 286 5.25 11.25 -5.02
C PHE A 286 4.56 10.23 -4.11
N GLY A 287 3.38 9.75 -4.49
CA GLY A 287 2.66 8.73 -3.75
C GLY A 287 3.42 7.41 -3.68
N HIS A 288 3.92 6.91 -4.82
CA HIS A 288 4.72 5.68 -4.85
C HIS A 288 6.06 5.83 -4.15
N ASP A 289 6.69 7.00 -4.26
CA ASP A 289 7.97 7.25 -3.60
C ASP A 289 7.84 7.16 -2.08
N ILE A 290 6.79 7.79 -1.51
CA ILE A 290 6.58 7.79 -0.07
C ILE A 290 6.10 6.42 0.45
N GLU A 291 5.28 5.68 -0.32
CA GLU A 291 4.87 4.31 -0.01
C GLU A 291 6.07 3.36 0.00
N THR A 292 6.93 3.45 -1.02
CA THR A 292 8.10 2.57 -1.15
C THR A 292 9.08 2.75 0.00
N ALA A 293 9.24 3.97 0.51
CA ALA A 293 10.09 4.23 1.67
C ALA A 293 9.63 3.40 2.89
N TYR A 294 8.34 3.32 3.16
CA TYR A 294 7.76 2.48 4.21
C TYR A 294 7.98 1.00 3.91
N LEU A 295 7.64 0.53 2.70
CA LEU A 295 7.71 -0.89 2.33
C LEU A 295 9.13 -1.45 2.42
N MET A 296 10.15 -0.66 2.05
CA MET A 296 11.56 -1.08 2.20
C MET A 296 11.96 -1.25 3.66
N LEU A 297 11.54 -0.35 4.55
CA LEU A 297 11.83 -0.45 5.98
C LEU A 297 11.13 -1.66 6.61
N GLU A 298 9.89 -1.91 6.22
CA GLU A 298 9.15 -3.09 6.68
C GLU A 298 9.81 -4.40 6.21
N ALA A 299 10.21 -4.48 4.95
CA ALA A 299 10.92 -5.63 4.40
C ALA A 299 12.26 -5.88 5.10
N SER A 300 13.05 -4.83 5.33
CA SER A 300 14.32 -4.91 6.07
C SER A 300 14.12 -5.45 7.48
N HIS A 301 13.09 -4.96 8.19
CA HIS A 301 12.73 -5.43 9.52
C HIS A 301 12.34 -6.91 9.52
N VAL A 302 11.47 -7.34 8.61
CA VAL A 302 11.00 -8.73 8.50
C VAL A 302 12.11 -9.70 8.10
N LEU A 303 13.04 -9.26 7.27
CA LEU A 303 14.27 -10.02 6.97
C LEU A 303 15.19 -10.17 8.19
N GLY A 304 14.97 -9.39 9.26
CA GLY A 304 15.82 -9.35 10.45
C GLY A 304 17.17 -8.71 10.20
N LEU A 305 17.27 -7.78 9.24
CA LEU A 305 18.50 -7.03 8.95
C LEU A 305 18.73 -6.02 10.06
N LYS A 306 19.75 -6.31 10.89
CA LYS A 306 20.11 -5.41 12.00
C LYS A 306 21.01 -4.28 11.51
N ASN A 307 20.73 -3.05 11.92
CA ASN A 307 21.51 -1.86 11.56
C ASN A 307 21.59 -1.63 10.03
N ASP A 308 20.48 -1.85 9.32
CA ASP A 308 20.40 -1.61 7.88
C ASP A 308 20.32 -0.10 7.56
N SER A 309 21.40 0.58 7.90
CA SER A 309 21.53 2.03 7.71
C SER A 309 21.48 2.46 6.24
N VAL A 310 21.71 1.53 5.31
CA VAL A 310 21.63 1.80 3.86
C VAL A 310 20.18 1.99 3.47
N THR A 311 19.31 1.01 3.79
CA THR A 311 17.86 1.11 3.50
C THR A 311 17.26 2.31 4.23
N ALA A 312 17.61 2.55 5.50
CA ALA A 312 17.09 3.69 6.25
C ALA A 312 17.48 5.05 5.62
N LYS A 313 18.71 5.22 5.17
CA LYS A 313 19.17 6.45 4.50
C LYS A 313 18.48 6.68 3.17
N ILE A 314 18.23 5.62 2.40
CA ILE A 314 17.56 5.72 1.11
C ILE A 314 16.07 6.03 1.31
N ALA A 315 15.38 5.32 2.22
CA ALA A 315 14.01 5.61 2.57
C ALA A 315 13.84 7.07 3.05
N LYS A 316 14.72 7.53 3.94
CA LYS A 316 14.72 8.94 4.37
C LYS A 316 14.90 9.91 3.21
N ARG A 317 15.85 9.64 2.31
CA ARG A 317 16.08 10.48 1.12
C ARG A 317 14.85 10.58 0.22
N MET A 318 14.09 9.48 0.06
CA MET A 318 12.86 9.47 -0.70
C MET A 318 11.80 10.36 -0.05
N VAL A 319 11.59 10.22 1.25
CA VAL A 319 10.63 11.06 1.99
C VAL A 319 11.05 12.53 1.98
N ASP A 320 12.34 12.83 2.18
CA ASP A 320 12.87 14.20 2.11
C ASP A 320 12.66 14.82 0.73
N HIS A 321 12.85 14.04 -0.34
CA HIS A 321 12.57 14.47 -1.71
C HIS A 321 11.08 14.78 -1.90
N CYS A 322 10.18 13.90 -1.47
CA CYS A 322 8.74 14.14 -1.55
C CYS A 322 8.32 15.42 -0.81
N ILE A 323 8.83 15.62 0.41
CA ILE A 323 8.55 16.83 1.20
C ILE A 323 9.09 18.08 0.52
N ALA A 324 10.31 18.03 -0.01
CA ALA A 324 10.94 19.19 -0.63
C ALA A 324 10.31 19.57 -1.97
N LYS A 325 9.70 18.64 -2.69
CA LYS A 325 9.31 18.78 -4.09
C LYS A 325 7.81 18.62 -4.37
N GLY A 326 7.10 17.79 -3.59
CA GLY A 326 5.71 17.44 -3.82
C GLY A 326 4.75 17.84 -2.70
N TRP A 327 5.23 18.46 -1.62
CA TRP A 327 4.41 18.85 -0.49
C TRP A 327 3.70 20.19 -0.71
N ASP A 328 2.38 20.23 -0.48
CA ASP A 328 1.64 21.48 -0.43
C ASP A 328 1.77 22.11 0.96
N ALA A 329 2.60 23.13 1.07
CA ALA A 329 2.84 23.81 2.33
C ALA A 329 1.65 24.67 2.82
N SER A 330 0.65 24.93 1.97
CA SER A 330 -0.49 25.78 2.32
C SER A 330 -1.56 25.03 3.11
N VAL A 331 -1.89 23.81 2.70
CA VAL A 331 -2.97 23.01 3.31
C VAL A 331 -2.54 21.61 3.74
N GLY A 332 -1.35 21.17 3.35
CA GLY A 332 -0.87 19.82 3.52
C GLY A 332 -1.21 18.93 2.31
N GLY A 333 -0.77 17.67 2.41
CA GLY A 333 -0.91 16.70 1.33
C GLY A 333 0.19 16.78 0.29
N PHE A 334 0.34 15.69 -0.46
CA PHE A 334 1.30 15.58 -1.55
C PHE A 334 0.59 15.67 -2.89
N TYR A 335 1.17 16.43 -3.81
CA TYR A 335 0.75 16.39 -5.21
C TYR A 335 0.99 15.02 -5.82
N ASP A 336 0.24 14.71 -6.90
CA ASP A 336 0.34 13.38 -7.53
C ASP A 336 1.63 13.23 -8.31
N GLU A 337 1.96 14.22 -9.19
CA GLU A 337 3.04 14.06 -10.15
C GLU A 337 3.88 15.32 -10.35
N GLY A 338 5.16 15.09 -10.63
CA GLY A 338 6.07 16.11 -11.09
C GLY A 338 7.01 15.61 -12.19
N TYR A 339 7.71 16.51 -12.85
CA TYR A 339 8.66 16.17 -13.90
C TYR A 339 9.91 17.06 -13.88
N TYR A 340 11.09 16.44 -14.06
CA TYR A 340 12.36 17.12 -14.23
C TYR A 340 12.63 17.40 -15.72
N PHE A 341 12.11 18.52 -16.24
CA PHE A 341 12.35 18.89 -17.64
C PHE A 341 13.81 19.30 -17.88
N LYS A 342 14.32 18.99 -19.04
CA LYS A 342 15.67 19.38 -19.45
C LYS A 342 15.84 20.90 -19.46
N GLY A 343 16.81 21.37 -18.72
CA GLY A 343 17.11 22.79 -18.60
C GLY A 343 16.41 23.51 -17.46
N ASP A 344 15.42 22.89 -16.80
CA ASP A 344 14.79 23.47 -15.62
C ASP A 344 15.70 23.28 -14.40
N ALA A 345 15.72 24.29 -13.53
CA ALA A 345 16.53 24.26 -12.31
C ALA A 345 15.96 23.32 -11.25
N ASP A 346 14.65 23.05 -11.30
CA ASP A 346 13.92 22.24 -10.33
C ASP A 346 12.80 21.44 -11.00
N ILE A 347 12.12 20.60 -10.22
CA ILE A 347 10.97 19.85 -10.67
C ILE A 347 9.78 20.78 -10.95
N THR A 348 9.05 20.51 -12.01
CA THR A 348 7.76 21.15 -12.30
C THR A 348 6.64 20.19 -11.86
N ILE A 349 5.69 20.68 -11.05
CA ILE A 349 4.48 19.91 -10.74
C ILE A 349 3.62 19.82 -11.99
N THR A 350 3.37 18.61 -12.46
CA THR A 350 2.58 18.34 -13.67
C THR A 350 1.13 18.01 -13.35
N HIS A 351 0.87 17.39 -12.19
CA HIS A 351 -0.46 17.14 -11.66
C HIS A 351 -0.51 17.56 -10.19
N ASP A 352 -1.17 18.67 -9.90
CA ASP A 352 -1.34 19.21 -8.54
C ASP A 352 -2.57 18.64 -7.81
N THR A 353 -3.22 17.63 -8.38
CA THR A 353 -4.22 16.80 -7.74
C THR A 353 -3.60 15.99 -6.60
N LYS A 354 -4.43 15.46 -5.70
CA LYS A 354 -3.98 14.75 -4.50
C LYS A 354 -4.81 13.49 -4.30
N ASN A 355 -4.31 12.39 -4.79
CA ASN A 355 -4.99 11.10 -4.81
C ASN A 355 -5.11 10.51 -3.40
N TRP A 356 -6.25 9.89 -3.06
CA TRP A 356 -6.54 9.34 -1.72
C TRP A 356 -5.49 8.37 -1.19
N TRP A 357 -5.03 7.44 -2.04
CA TRP A 357 -4.08 6.39 -1.63
C TRP A 357 -2.71 6.98 -1.30
N ALA A 358 -2.24 7.95 -2.09
CA ALA A 358 -0.98 8.64 -1.84
C ALA A 358 -1.01 9.38 -0.49
N GLN A 359 -2.15 10.01 -0.16
CA GLN A 359 -2.31 10.70 1.13
C GLN A 359 -2.37 9.72 2.31
N ALA A 360 -2.98 8.57 2.12
CA ALA A 360 -3.00 7.51 3.11
C ALA A 360 -1.58 6.98 3.41
N GLU A 361 -0.81 6.66 2.37
CA GLU A 361 0.56 6.18 2.54
C GLU A 361 1.49 7.24 3.14
N ALA A 362 1.28 8.50 2.78
CA ALA A 362 2.00 9.63 3.37
C ALA A 362 1.75 9.74 4.89
N LEU A 363 0.50 9.57 5.34
CA LEU A 363 0.17 9.58 6.77
C LEU A 363 0.98 8.55 7.55
N ASN A 364 1.04 7.31 7.05
CA ASN A 364 1.79 6.23 7.65
C ASN A 364 3.30 6.53 7.69
N THR A 365 3.86 6.92 6.55
CA THR A 365 5.30 7.08 6.39
C THR A 365 5.84 8.30 7.14
N LEU A 366 5.12 9.42 7.17
CA LEU A 366 5.53 10.62 7.90
C LEU A 366 5.63 10.35 9.41
N LEU A 367 4.67 9.61 9.98
CA LEU A 367 4.72 9.27 11.40
C LEU A 367 5.86 8.30 11.71
N LEU A 368 6.12 7.33 10.83
CA LEU A 368 7.28 6.44 10.97
C LEU A 368 8.60 7.22 10.95
N MET A 369 8.74 8.18 10.04
CA MET A 369 9.93 9.05 9.99
C MET A 369 10.04 9.93 11.24
N ALA A 370 8.93 10.41 11.79
CA ALA A 370 8.92 11.17 13.04
C ALA A 370 9.41 10.34 14.23
N ASP A 371 9.05 9.05 14.29
CA ASP A 371 9.51 8.16 15.34
C ASP A 371 11.02 7.81 15.20
N PHE A 372 11.53 7.65 13.96
CA PHE A 372 12.94 7.37 13.73
C PHE A 372 13.85 8.60 13.81
N TYR A 373 13.36 9.75 13.42
CA TYR A 373 14.12 11.00 13.34
C TYR A 373 13.40 12.16 14.06
N PRO A 374 13.18 12.05 15.39
CA PRO A 374 12.29 12.97 16.14
C PRO A 374 12.78 14.43 16.19
N ASN A 375 14.05 14.67 15.91
CA ASN A 375 14.68 16.00 15.93
C ASN A 375 15.16 16.43 14.54
N ASP A 376 14.67 15.82 13.47
CA ASP A 376 15.08 16.18 12.11
C ASP A 376 14.51 17.56 11.72
N LYS A 377 15.29 18.32 10.94
CA LYS A 377 14.90 19.64 10.41
C LYS A 377 13.66 19.62 9.50
N MET A 378 13.31 18.44 8.95
CA MET A 378 12.10 18.25 8.14
C MET A 378 10.82 18.29 8.97
N ASP A 379 10.92 18.18 10.29
CA ASP A 379 9.80 18.21 11.23
C ASP A 379 8.65 17.27 10.78
N TYR A 380 8.97 15.99 10.69
CA TYR A 380 8.04 14.97 10.19
C TYR A 380 6.77 14.86 11.01
N TYR A 381 6.85 15.12 12.33
CA TYR A 381 5.66 15.02 13.18
C TYR A 381 4.64 16.13 12.89
N SER A 382 5.08 17.37 12.76
CA SER A 382 4.18 18.47 12.35
C SER A 382 3.59 18.25 10.95
N LYS A 383 4.38 17.61 10.03
CA LYS A 383 3.86 17.26 8.72
C LYS A 383 2.84 16.11 8.79
N PHE A 384 3.04 15.14 9.68
CA PHE A 384 2.05 14.11 9.94
C PHE A 384 0.73 14.69 10.48
N GLU A 385 0.79 15.61 11.44
CA GLU A 385 -0.41 16.30 11.96
C GLU A 385 -1.13 17.10 10.86
N MET A 386 -0.36 17.79 10.03
CA MET A 386 -0.90 18.55 8.89
C MET A 386 -1.48 17.62 7.82
N GLN A 387 -0.86 16.46 7.58
CA GLN A 387 -1.35 15.41 6.68
C GLN A 387 -2.67 14.83 7.17
N TRP A 388 -2.79 14.53 8.47
CA TRP A 388 -4.05 14.08 9.04
C TRP A 388 -5.14 15.13 8.91
N LYS A 389 -4.83 16.40 9.23
CA LYS A 389 -5.76 17.51 9.06
C LYS A 389 -6.22 17.66 7.60
N TYR A 390 -5.30 17.49 6.64
CA TYR A 390 -5.65 17.49 5.21
C TYR A 390 -6.63 16.37 4.88
N ILE A 391 -6.35 15.16 5.33
CA ILE A 391 -7.21 13.98 5.11
C ILE A 391 -8.61 14.22 5.71
N ASP A 392 -8.67 14.65 6.94
CA ASP A 392 -9.90 14.93 7.66
C ASP A 392 -10.75 16.01 6.96
N THR A 393 -10.10 17.08 6.45
CA THR A 393 -10.79 18.21 5.84
C THR A 393 -11.21 17.99 4.40
N TYR A 394 -10.38 17.31 3.58
CA TYR A 394 -10.56 17.28 2.12
C TYR A 394 -10.77 15.89 1.53
N LEU A 395 -10.51 14.84 2.28
CA LEU A 395 -10.68 13.46 1.79
C LEU A 395 -11.80 12.70 2.47
N ILE A 396 -11.98 12.84 3.79
CA ILE A 396 -13.06 12.14 4.49
C ILE A 396 -14.39 12.78 4.15
N ASP A 397 -15.36 11.95 3.72
CA ASP A 397 -16.74 12.38 3.53
C ASP A 397 -17.52 12.18 4.83
N HIS A 398 -17.58 13.22 5.66
CA HIS A 398 -18.29 13.19 6.93
C HIS A 398 -19.82 13.04 6.79
N GLU A 399 -20.37 13.24 5.58
CA GLU A 399 -21.80 13.09 5.30
C GLU A 399 -22.17 11.65 4.91
N ASN A 400 -21.47 11.10 3.88
CA ASN A 400 -21.78 9.79 3.33
C ASN A 400 -20.79 8.71 3.78
N GLY A 401 -19.69 9.10 4.39
CA GLY A 401 -18.60 8.24 4.83
C GLY A 401 -17.62 7.86 3.75
N ASP A 402 -16.56 7.16 4.17
CA ASP A 402 -15.35 6.85 3.41
C ASP A 402 -14.64 8.10 2.88
N TRP A 403 -13.60 7.89 2.09
CA TRP A 403 -12.82 8.95 1.50
C TRP A 403 -13.23 9.23 0.06
N PHE A 404 -13.16 10.48 -0.37
CA PHE A 404 -13.20 10.83 -1.78
C PHE A 404 -11.99 10.23 -2.52
N SER A 405 -12.06 10.13 -3.84
CA SER A 405 -10.97 9.58 -4.65
C SER A 405 -9.78 10.53 -4.81
N GLY A 406 -9.94 11.79 -4.44
CA GLY A 406 -8.92 12.84 -4.41
C GLY A 406 -9.36 14.00 -3.55
N GLY A 407 -8.43 14.88 -3.20
CA GLY A 407 -8.67 16.02 -2.34
C GLY A 407 -9.60 17.06 -2.98
N LEU A 408 -10.66 17.41 -2.26
CA LEU A 408 -11.66 18.39 -2.73
C LEU A 408 -11.13 19.82 -2.84
N ASP A 409 -9.95 20.13 -2.28
CA ASP A 409 -9.26 21.40 -2.47
C ASP A 409 -8.83 21.62 -3.94
N LYS A 410 -8.55 20.55 -4.65
CA LYS A 410 -8.12 20.54 -6.05
C LYS A 410 -9.19 20.03 -7.00
N GLN A 411 -10.02 19.10 -6.55
CA GLN A 411 -11.00 18.37 -7.36
C GLN A 411 -12.38 18.35 -6.66
N PRO A 412 -13.06 19.49 -6.52
CA PRO A 412 -14.35 19.58 -5.82
C PRO A 412 -15.47 18.74 -6.48
N GLU A 413 -15.36 18.42 -7.79
CA GLU A 413 -16.27 17.55 -8.53
C GLU A 413 -16.27 16.12 -8.01
N LEU A 414 -15.22 15.67 -7.33
CA LEU A 414 -15.12 14.32 -6.75
C LEU A 414 -16.09 14.11 -5.57
N LYS A 415 -16.75 15.16 -5.07
CA LYS A 415 -17.77 15.03 -4.03
C LYS A 415 -18.90 14.06 -4.43
N THR A 416 -19.21 13.94 -5.71
CA THR A 416 -20.25 13.04 -6.25
C THR A 416 -19.69 11.88 -7.07
N ALA A 417 -18.38 11.67 -7.05
CA ALA A 417 -17.73 10.55 -7.72
C ALA A 417 -17.94 9.22 -6.98
N LEU A 418 -17.62 8.12 -7.65
CA LEU A 418 -17.71 6.78 -7.05
C LEU A 418 -16.82 6.67 -5.80
N LYS A 419 -17.37 6.09 -4.74
CA LYS A 419 -16.62 5.75 -3.52
C LYS A 419 -15.79 4.48 -3.68
N GLY A 420 -16.28 3.52 -4.43
CA GLY A 420 -15.57 2.30 -4.78
C GLY A 420 -15.54 2.06 -6.28
N HIS A 421 -14.47 1.49 -6.79
CA HIS A 421 -14.33 1.00 -8.16
C HIS A 421 -13.26 -0.08 -8.20
N ILE A 422 -13.01 -0.70 -9.36
CA ILE A 422 -12.07 -1.84 -9.47
C ILE A 422 -10.65 -1.57 -8.97
N TRP A 423 -10.25 -0.32 -8.80
CA TRP A 423 -8.94 0.07 -8.23
C TRP A 423 -9.02 0.63 -6.81
N LYS A 424 -10.20 1.11 -6.37
CA LYS A 424 -10.38 1.74 -5.05
C LYS A 424 -11.18 0.85 -4.13
N SER A 425 -10.55 0.41 -3.06
CA SER A 425 -11.14 -0.25 -1.89
C SER A 425 -10.64 0.40 -0.62
N ILE A 426 -11.04 -0.12 0.51
CA ILE A 426 -10.64 0.36 1.85
C ILE A 426 -9.15 0.14 2.18
N TYR A 427 -8.39 -0.59 1.39
CA TYR A 427 -7.05 -1.10 1.72
C TYR A 427 -6.07 -0.03 2.23
N HIS A 428 -5.79 1.01 1.44
CA HIS A 428 -4.85 2.06 1.83
C HIS A 428 -5.29 2.83 3.09
N HIS A 429 -6.58 3.18 3.18
CA HIS A 429 -7.15 3.83 4.36
C HIS A 429 -6.94 2.99 5.62
N TYR A 430 -7.33 1.73 5.57
CA TYR A 430 -7.25 0.82 6.69
C TYR A 430 -5.80 0.59 7.14
N ARG A 431 -4.89 0.29 6.20
CA ARG A 431 -3.47 0.08 6.49
C ARG A 431 -2.87 1.29 7.19
N SER A 432 -3.01 2.45 6.55
CA SER A 432 -2.43 3.71 7.01
C SER A 432 -2.97 4.15 8.38
N MET A 433 -4.29 4.21 8.53
CA MET A 433 -4.91 4.60 9.80
C MET A 433 -4.55 3.63 10.92
N THR A 434 -4.57 2.32 10.65
CA THR A 434 -4.24 1.29 11.65
C THR A 434 -2.78 1.36 12.08
N ASN A 435 -1.85 1.52 11.15
CA ASN A 435 -0.43 1.68 11.45
C ASN A 435 -0.18 2.96 12.25
N SER A 436 -0.79 4.07 11.85
CA SER A 436 -0.69 5.35 12.57
C SER A 436 -1.21 5.25 13.99
N MET A 437 -2.37 4.65 14.21
CA MET A 437 -2.91 4.41 15.55
C MET A 437 -1.97 3.56 16.41
N ASN A 438 -1.39 2.50 15.84
CA ASN A 438 -0.45 1.63 16.55
C ASN A 438 0.82 2.40 16.91
N MET A 439 1.41 3.16 15.99
CA MET A 439 2.60 3.98 16.25
C MET A 439 2.34 5.06 17.31
N LEU A 440 1.21 5.78 17.22
CA LEU A 440 0.82 6.79 18.21
C LEU A 440 0.68 6.19 19.62
N ARG A 441 0.26 4.92 19.73
CA ARG A 441 0.14 4.16 20.97
C ARG A 441 1.41 3.45 21.42
N GLY A 442 2.54 3.63 20.70
CA GLY A 442 3.80 2.93 20.97
C GLY A 442 3.74 1.41 20.73
N LYS A 443 2.88 0.97 19.81
CA LYS A 443 2.65 -0.44 19.46
C LYS A 443 2.88 -0.72 17.96
N GLY A 444 3.52 0.20 17.25
CA GLY A 444 3.85 0.01 15.84
C GLY A 444 4.80 -1.19 15.65
N GLU A 445 4.66 -1.90 14.56
CA GLU A 445 5.50 -3.08 14.27
C GLU A 445 7.00 -2.71 14.21
N LEU A 446 7.31 -1.55 13.63
CA LEU A 446 8.67 -1.02 13.55
C LEU A 446 9.09 -0.20 14.79
N HIS A 447 8.27 -0.21 15.87
CA HIS A 447 8.59 0.52 17.09
C HIS A 447 9.84 -0.07 17.75
N GLY A 448 10.84 0.78 17.95
CA GLY A 448 12.13 0.35 18.49
C GLY A 448 13.05 -0.39 17.51
N ALA A 449 12.67 -0.51 16.22
CA ALA A 449 13.58 -1.01 15.21
C ALA A 449 14.80 -0.09 15.08
N VAL A 450 15.98 -0.68 14.97
CA VAL A 450 17.24 0.03 14.77
C VAL A 450 17.75 -0.29 13.38
N PHE A 451 17.84 0.72 12.54
CA PHE A 451 18.36 0.64 11.17
C PHE A 451 19.76 1.22 11.03
#